data_8dd839b8a5d6886ea0968b12fca95bb7
#
_entry.id   8dd839b8a5d6886ea0968b12fca95bb7
#
_cell.length_a   1.000
_cell.length_b   1.000
_cell.length_c   1.000
_cell.angle_alpha   90.00
_cell.angle_beta   90.00
_cell.angle_gamma   90.00
#
_symmetry.space_group_name_H-M   'P 1'
#
loop_
_entity.id
_entity.type
_entity.pdbx_description
1 polymer ?
#
loop_
_entity_poly.entity_id
_entity_poly.type
_entity_poly.pdbx_seq_one_letter_code
_entity_poly.pdbx_strand_id
1 'polypeptide(L)'
;MDILYEDDDILVVNKPKGMVVHPAAGHYTGTLVNAIMYHCKDRLSGINGVMRPGIVHRIDMDTTGSLLVCKNDTAHQILAEQLKEHSIKRIYHAIVHGNIKEDSGIVNAPIGRHPIDRKKMSINEKNGRNAVTHYRVLERFGEYTYIACELETGRTHQIRVHMASIHHPLLGDCVYGPAKCPWTLQGQTLHAKILGIIHPRTGKYMEFDAPLPEYFENLLKKLRKMS
;
A
#
# COMPACT_ATOMS: atom_id res chain seq x y z
N MET A 1 -17.59 -6.55 0.68
CA MET A 1 -16.53 -5.60 0.27
C MET A 1 -16.81 -4.31 1.02
N ASP A 2 -15.81 -3.76 1.68
CA ASP A 2 -15.91 -2.48 2.42
C ASP A 2 -15.60 -1.34 1.44
N ILE A 3 -16.60 -0.47 1.19
CA ILE A 3 -16.55 0.61 0.20
C ILE A 3 -16.42 1.93 0.93
N LEU A 4 -15.35 2.69 0.64
CA LEU A 4 -15.13 4.03 1.18
C LEU A 4 -15.84 5.11 0.37
N TYR A 5 -15.91 4.92 -0.95
CA TYR A 5 -16.58 5.83 -1.88
C TYR A 5 -16.93 5.12 -3.19
N GLU A 6 -18.04 5.51 -3.80
CA GLU A 6 -18.42 5.04 -5.14
C GLU A 6 -19.28 6.09 -5.86
N ASP A 7 -18.97 6.27 -7.16
CA ASP A 7 -19.83 6.99 -8.12
C ASP A 7 -19.81 6.30 -9.50
N ASP A 8 -20.10 7.01 -10.58
CA ASP A 8 -20.11 6.45 -11.95
C ASP A 8 -18.70 6.25 -12.53
N ASP A 9 -17.68 6.91 -12.00
CA ASP A 9 -16.31 6.92 -12.55
C ASP A 9 -15.35 6.08 -11.73
N ILE A 10 -15.46 6.13 -10.41
CA ILE A 10 -14.51 5.51 -9.49
C ILE A 10 -15.21 4.71 -8.39
N LEU A 11 -14.47 3.74 -7.86
CA LEU A 11 -14.79 3.02 -6.65
C LEU A 11 -13.52 3.02 -5.78
N VAL A 12 -13.64 3.42 -4.52
CA VAL A 12 -12.55 3.33 -3.52
C VAL A 12 -12.95 2.31 -2.47
N VAL A 13 -12.12 1.28 -2.32
CA VAL A 13 -12.36 0.18 -1.38
C VAL A 13 -11.34 0.15 -0.25
N ASN A 14 -11.77 -0.26 0.93
CA ASN A 14 -10.90 -0.60 2.04
C ASN A 14 -10.52 -2.09 1.95
N LYS A 15 -9.36 -2.38 1.38
CA LYS A 15 -8.93 -3.77 1.17
C LYS A 15 -8.57 -4.44 2.51
N PRO A 16 -9.12 -5.61 2.82
CA PRO A 16 -8.74 -6.36 4.01
C PRO A 16 -7.34 -6.99 3.88
N LYS A 17 -6.77 -7.41 5.00
CA LYS A 17 -5.53 -8.18 5.08
C LYS A 17 -5.70 -9.58 4.48
N GLY A 18 -4.63 -10.16 3.93
CA GLY A 18 -4.65 -11.51 3.36
C GLY A 18 -5.30 -11.63 1.97
N MET A 19 -5.79 -10.52 1.39
CA MET A 19 -6.43 -10.53 0.08
C MET A 19 -5.49 -9.98 -1.00
N VAL A 20 -5.21 -10.77 -2.05
CA VAL A 20 -4.52 -10.29 -3.25
C VAL A 20 -5.44 -9.41 -4.09
N VAL A 21 -4.86 -8.42 -4.78
CA VAL A 21 -5.64 -7.50 -5.62
C VAL A 21 -6.16 -8.21 -6.87
N HIS A 22 -5.33 -8.99 -7.57
CA HIS A 22 -5.68 -9.69 -8.81
C HIS A 22 -5.13 -11.11 -8.82
N PRO A 23 -5.66 -12.01 -9.66
CA PRO A 23 -5.19 -13.39 -9.75
C PRO A 23 -3.67 -13.48 -9.95
N ALA A 24 -3.04 -14.36 -9.19
CA ALA A 24 -1.61 -14.63 -9.22
C ALA A 24 -1.36 -16.13 -8.91
N ALA A 25 -0.14 -16.60 -9.11
CA ALA A 25 0.23 -17.98 -8.77
C ALA A 25 -0.12 -18.30 -7.31
N GLY A 26 -0.92 -19.33 -7.08
CA GLY A 26 -1.44 -19.75 -5.78
C GLY A 26 -2.71 -19.00 -5.29
N HIS A 27 -3.19 -17.97 -6.02
CA HIS A 27 -4.37 -17.17 -5.68
C HIS A 27 -5.17 -16.85 -6.93
N TYR A 28 -5.86 -17.84 -7.50
CA TYR A 28 -6.61 -17.70 -8.75
C TYR A 28 -8.03 -17.17 -8.54
N THR A 29 -8.60 -17.37 -7.34
CA THR A 29 -9.95 -16.95 -6.94
C THR A 29 -9.92 -16.25 -5.61
N GLY A 30 -11.04 -15.63 -5.20
CA GLY A 30 -11.13 -14.89 -3.93
C GLY A 30 -10.31 -13.61 -3.91
N THR A 31 -9.95 -13.07 -5.06
CA THR A 31 -9.17 -11.83 -5.19
C THR A 31 -10.07 -10.60 -5.10
N LEU A 32 -9.48 -9.43 -4.84
CA LEU A 32 -10.24 -8.19 -4.84
C LEU A 32 -10.93 -7.94 -6.20
N VAL A 33 -10.24 -8.24 -7.31
CA VAL A 33 -10.82 -8.13 -8.66
C VAL A 33 -12.08 -8.97 -8.82
N ASN A 34 -12.12 -10.20 -8.27
CA ASN A 34 -13.34 -11.01 -8.30
C ASN A 34 -14.51 -10.34 -7.58
N ALA A 35 -14.25 -9.74 -6.41
CA ALA A 35 -15.27 -9.02 -5.64
C ALA A 35 -15.74 -7.74 -6.36
N ILE A 36 -14.81 -7.00 -6.98
CA ILE A 36 -15.11 -5.79 -7.76
C ILE A 36 -15.93 -6.14 -9.00
N MET A 37 -15.56 -7.17 -9.76
CA MET A 37 -16.32 -7.63 -10.94
C MET A 37 -17.74 -8.05 -10.57
N TYR A 38 -17.92 -8.75 -9.47
CA TYR A 38 -19.26 -9.12 -8.97
C TYR A 38 -20.09 -7.87 -8.61
N HIS A 39 -19.49 -6.88 -7.97
CA HIS A 39 -20.15 -5.65 -7.54
C HIS A 39 -20.49 -4.72 -8.70
N CYS A 40 -19.50 -4.42 -9.56
CA CYS A 40 -19.65 -3.47 -10.65
C CYS A 40 -20.29 -4.07 -11.91
N LYS A 41 -20.32 -5.41 -12.03
CA LYS A 41 -20.77 -6.14 -13.23
C LYS A 41 -20.02 -5.63 -14.48
N ASP A 42 -20.74 -5.14 -15.49
CA ASP A 42 -20.15 -4.65 -16.75
C ASP A 42 -19.61 -3.20 -16.68
N ARG A 43 -19.68 -2.56 -15.53
CA ARG A 43 -19.23 -1.18 -15.32
C ARG A 43 -17.81 -1.14 -14.73
N LEU A 44 -16.83 -1.63 -15.48
CA LEU A 44 -15.40 -1.54 -15.16
C LEU A 44 -14.61 -1.19 -16.41
N SER A 45 -13.52 -0.43 -16.24
CA SER A 45 -12.60 -0.19 -17.32
C SER A 45 -11.95 -1.47 -17.83
N GLY A 46 -11.97 -1.67 -19.13
CA GLY A 46 -11.35 -2.80 -19.83
C GLY A 46 -9.89 -2.63 -20.21
N ILE A 47 -9.27 -1.47 -19.97
CA ILE A 47 -7.92 -1.11 -20.46
C ILE A 47 -6.86 -2.14 -20.10
N ASN A 48 -6.88 -2.68 -18.86
CA ASN A 48 -5.92 -3.70 -18.41
C ASN A 48 -6.40 -5.14 -18.67
N GLY A 49 -7.40 -5.31 -19.53
CA GLY A 49 -7.94 -6.59 -19.95
C GLY A 49 -8.73 -7.32 -18.86
N VAL A 50 -9.16 -8.53 -19.18
CA VAL A 50 -10.03 -9.37 -18.33
C VAL A 50 -9.41 -9.71 -16.97
N MET A 51 -8.08 -9.75 -16.88
CA MET A 51 -7.37 -10.14 -15.65
C MET A 51 -7.28 -9.03 -14.62
N ARG A 52 -7.43 -7.77 -15.01
CA ARG A 52 -7.24 -6.59 -14.13
C ARG A 52 -8.18 -5.45 -14.47
N PRO A 53 -9.49 -5.69 -14.66
CA PRO A 53 -10.42 -4.64 -15.07
C PRO A 53 -10.47 -3.55 -13.98
N GLY A 54 -10.36 -2.30 -14.40
CA GLY A 54 -10.43 -1.14 -13.51
C GLY A 54 -9.23 -0.91 -12.59
N ILE A 55 -8.22 -1.77 -12.58
CA ILE A 55 -7.10 -1.68 -11.63
C ILE A 55 -5.98 -0.80 -12.20
N VAL A 56 -5.73 0.36 -11.60
CA VAL A 56 -4.66 1.30 -11.96
C VAL A 56 -3.42 1.19 -11.04
N HIS A 57 -3.60 0.73 -9.80
CA HIS A 57 -2.51 0.49 -8.85
C HIS A 57 -2.81 -0.72 -7.97
N ARG A 58 -1.84 -1.11 -7.15
CA ARG A 58 -1.98 -2.25 -6.26
C ARG A 58 -1.27 -2.03 -4.93
N ILE A 59 -1.77 -2.72 -3.90
CA ILE A 59 -1.10 -2.90 -2.61
C ILE A 59 -0.87 -4.39 -2.36
N ASP A 60 0.07 -4.74 -1.49
CA ASP A 60 0.44 -6.12 -1.22
C ASP A 60 -0.71 -6.90 -0.55
N MET A 61 -0.63 -8.23 -0.58
CA MET A 61 -1.65 -9.12 -0.02
C MET A 61 -1.96 -8.77 1.45
N ASP A 62 -0.93 -8.62 2.27
CA ASP A 62 -1.08 -8.32 3.70
C ASP A 62 -1.10 -6.82 4.04
N THR A 63 -1.05 -5.95 3.04
CA THR A 63 -1.31 -4.51 3.21
C THR A 63 -2.81 -4.25 3.15
N THR A 64 -3.33 -3.54 4.14
CA THR A 64 -4.73 -3.13 4.23
C THR A 64 -4.95 -1.71 3.72
N GLY A 65 -6.20 -1.28 3.55
CA GLY A 65 -6.56 0.11 3.33
C GLY A 65 -6.99 0.46 1.91
N SER A 66 -6.96 1.76 1.61
CA SER A 66 -7.56 2.34 0.42
C SER A 66 -6.94 1.85 -0.88
N LEU A 67 -7.79 1.44 -1.82
CA LEU A 67 -7.43 1.08 -3.18
C LEU A 67 -8.45 1.65 -4.15
N LEU A 68 -7.94 2.32 -5.21
CA LEU A 68 -8.70 2.96 -6.25
C LEU A 68 -9.00 2.00 -7.40
N VAL A 69 -10.24 2.03 -7.87
CA VAL A 69 -10.74 1.26 -9.02
C VAL A 69 -11.44 2.20 -9.99
N CYS A 70 -11.22 2.02 -11.28
CA CYS A 70 -11.82 2.81 -12.35
C CYS A 70 -13.00 2.07 -12.96
N LYS A 71 -14.18 2.69 -12.98
CA LYS A 71 -15.42 2.09 -13.49
C LYS A 71 -15.60 2.26 -15.00
N ASN A 72 -14.81 3.13 -15.63
CA ASN A 72 -14.81 3.34 -17.09
C ASN A 72 -13.42 3.70 -17.60
N ASP A 73 -13.24 3.63 -18.91
CA ASP A 73 -11.95 3.84 -19.57
C ASP A 73 -11.44 5.27 -19.47
N THR A 74 -12.34 6.26 -19.50
CA THR A 74 -11.97 7.68 -19.34
C THR A 74 -11.36 7.95 -17.97
N ALA A 75 -12.02 7.48 -16.91
CA ALA A 75 -11.49 7.58 -15.55
C ALA A 75 -10.15 6.84 -15.42
N HIS A 76 -10.01 5.67 -16.04
CA HIS A 76 -8.79 4.89 -16.03
C HIS A 76 -7.61 5.66 -16.66
N GLN A 77 -7.80 6.23 -17.85
CA GLN A 77 -6.74 6.99 -18.54
C GLN A 77 -6.29 8.19 -17.71
N ILE A 78 -7.23 8.98 -17.19
CA ILE A 78 -6.94 10.18 -16.38
C ILE A 78 -6.20 9.81 -15.09
N LEU A 79 -6.67 8.78 -14.36
CA LEU A 79 -6.07 8.38 -13.10
C LEU A 79 -4.74 7.64 -13.30
N ALA A 80 -4.56 6.92 -14.41
CA ALA A 80 -3.27 6.34 -14.76
C ALA A 80 -2.21 7.43 -15.06
N GLU A 81 -2.61 8.54 -15.71
CA GLU A 81 -1.71 9.69 -15.94
C GLU A 81 -1.37 10.38 -14.60
N GLN A 82 -2.34 10.63 -13.72
CA GLN A 82 -2.06 11.15 -12.36
C GLN A 82 -1.07 10.26 -11.58
N LEU A 83 -1.17 8.93 -11.71
CA LEU A 83 -0.20 8.00 -11.09
C LEU A 83 1.19 8.13 -11.70
N LYS A 84 1.28 8.31 -13.01
CA LYS A 84 2.53 8.48 -13.76
C LYS A 84 3.21 9.81 -13.44
N GLU A 85 2.43 10.88 -13.29
CA GLU A 85 2.89 12.21 -12.88
C GLU A 85 3.15 12.33 -11.38
N HIS A 86 2.88 11.25 -10.60
CA HIS A 86 3.02 11.22 -9.16
C HIS A 86 2.15 12.25 -8.40
N SER A 87 1.05 12.68 -9.00
CA SER A 87 0.13 13.66 -8.41
C SER A 87 -0.91 13.07 -7.45
N ILE A 88 -1.06 11.73 -7.44
CA ILE A 88 -1.92 11.04 -6.46
C ILE A 88 -1.24 10.98 -5.09
N LYS A 89 -1.86 11.59 -4.09
CA LYS A 89 -1.41 11.52 -2.70
C LYS A 89 -1.65 10.12 -2.14
N ARG A 90 -0.61 9.50 -1.59
CA ARG A 90 -0.66 8.15 -1.00
C ARG A 90 0.10 8.15 0.31
N ILE A 91 -0.64 8.13 1.43
CA ILE A 91 -0.06 8.05 2.77
C ILE A 91 -0.39 6.69 3.37
N TYR A 92 0.63 6.02 3.83
CA TYR A 92 0.54 4.73 4.52
C TYR A 92 0.92 4.91 5.99
N HIS A 93 0.25 4.19 6.85
CA HIS A 93 0.64 4.05 8.25
C HIS A 93 1.33 2.69 8.44
N ALA A 94 2.44 2.68 9.18
CA ALA A 94 3.22 1.48 9.45
C ALA A 94 3.76 1.48 10.88
N ILE A 95 3.96 0.29 11.44
CA ILE A 95 4.76 0.10 12.65
C ILE A 95 6.05 -0.60 12.23
N VAL A 96 7.18 -0.05 12.64
CA VAL A 96 8.51 -0.55 12.30
C VAL A 96 9.28 -0.96 13.55
N HIS A 97 10.26 -1.84 13.36
CA HIS A 97 11.22 -2.21 14.41
C HIS A 97 12.20 -1.06 14.70
N GLY A 98 12.60 -0.94 15.94
CA GLY A 98 13.56 0.03 16.42
C GLY A 98 12.97 1.42 16.69
N ASN A 99 13.77 2.23 17.36
CA ASN A 99 13.44 3.61 17.69
C ASN A 99 14.07 4.55 16.65
N ILE A 100 13.27 5.11 15.76
CA ILE A 100 13.71 6.14 14.82
C ILE A 100 13.91 7.43 15.61
N LYS A 101 15.13 7.98 15.61
CA LYS A 101 15.48 9.18 16.39
C LYS A 101 14.97 10.46 15.74
N GLU A 102 15.10 10.57 14.43
CA GLU A 102 14.67 11.70 13.63
C GLU A 102 13.15 11.72 13.50
N ASP A 103 12.52 12.90 13.58
CA ASP A 103 11.05 13.02 13.47
C ASP A 103 10.53 12.78 12.05
N SER A 104 11.39 12.93 11.05
CA SER A 104 11.07 12.67 9.64
C SER A 104 12.33 12.36 8.84
N GLY A 105 12.14 11.78 7.66
CA GLY A 105 13.25 11.54 6.74
C GLY A 105 12.76 11.12 5.36
N ILE A 106 13.71 10.97 4.44
CA ILE A 106 13.47 10.59 3.06
C ILE A 106 14.38 9.40 2.74
N VAL A 107 13.79 8.34 2.19
CA VAL A 107 14.54 7.26 1.57
C VAL A 107 14.39 7.39 0.05
N ASN A 108 15.47 7.81 -0.60
CA ASN A 108 15.56 7.95 -2.05
C ASN A 108 16.57 6.93 -2.55
N ALA A 109 16.10 5.75 -2.92
CA ALA A 109 16.96 4.64 -3.34
C ALA A 109 16.23 3.76 -4.37
N PRO A 110 16.87 3.42 -5.51
CA PRO A 110 16.23 2.70 -6.58
C PRO A 110 15.92 1.25 -6.19
N ILE A 111 14.72 0.77 -6.56
CA ILE A 111 14.25 -0.57 -6.24
C ILE A 111 14.22 -1.45 -7.49
N GLY A 112 14.82 -2.62 -7.39
CA GLY A 112 14.82 -3.67 -8.40
C GLY A 112 14.56 -5.05 -7.82
N ARG A 113 14.52 -6.07 -8.69
CA ARG A 113 14.46 -7.47 -8.25
C ARG A 113 15.74 -7.82 -7.48
N HIS A 114 15.58 -8.56 -6.40
CA HIS A 114 16.73 -9.08 -5.65
C HIS A 114 17.55 -10.02 -6.56
N PRO A 115 18.87 -9.91 -6.60
CA PRO A 115 19.71 -10.63 -7.57
C PRO A 115 19.65 -12.15 -7.42
N ILE A 116 19.42 -12.66 -6.22
CA ILE A 116 19.39 -14.10 -5.91
C ILE A 116 17.95 -14.58 -5.67
N ASP A 117 17.24 -13.96 -4.75
CA ASP A 117 15.85 -14.34 -4.42
C ASP A 117 14.85 -13.54 -5.27
N ARG A 118 14.41 -14.13 -6.38
CA ARG A 118 13.49 -13.49 -7.33
C ARG A 118 12.10 -13.15 -6.76
N LYS A 119 11.74 -13.67 -5.57
CA LYS A 119 10.51 -13.32 -4.86
C LYS A 119 10.62 -12.01 -4.10
N LYS A 120 11.85 -11.55 -3.84
CA LYS A 120 12.15 -10.31 -3.13
C LYS A 120 12.46 -9.16 -4.09
N MET A 121 12.28 -7.96 -3.56
CA MET A 121 12.83 -6.72 -4.11
C MET A 121 14.01 -6.28 -3.24
N SER A 122 14.87 -5.42 -3.76
CA SER A 122 16.01 -4.85 -3.01
C SER A 122 16.36 -3.47 -3.55
N ILE A 123 17.11 -2.71 -2.79
CA ILE A 123 17.83 -1.56 -3.33
C ILE A 123 18.79 -2.07 -4.41
N ASN A 124 18.73 -1.46 -5.58
CA ASN A 124 19.50 -1.90 -6.75
C ASN A 124 19.92 -0.69 -7.57
N GLU A 125 21.10 -0.16 -7.28
CA GLU A 125 21.67 1.03 -7.92
C GLU A 125 21.89 0.87 -9.43
N LYS A 126 22.13 -0.37 -9.89
CA LYS A 126 22.47 -0.62 -11.31
C LYS A 126 21.22 -0.75 -12.20
N ASN A 127 20.19 -1.48 -11.73
CA ASN A 127 19.04 -1.86 -12.55
C ASN A 127 17.71 -1.56 -11.86
N GLY A 128 17.72 -0.86 -10.73
CA GLY A 128 16.52 -0.44 -10.02
C GLY A 128 15.82 0.73 -10.72
N ARG A 129 14.53 0.84 -10.46
CA ARG A 129 13.74 2.01 -10.85
C ARG A 129 13.73 3.00 -9.70
N ASN A 130 13.84 4.30 -10.01
CA ASN A 130 13.76 5.35 -9.01
C ASN A 130 12.58 5.15 -8.07
N ALA A 131 12.83 5.29 -6.78
CA ALA A 131 11.84 5.12 -5.73
C ALA A 131 12.13 6.10 -4.59
N VAL A 132 11.09 6.85 -4.16
CA VAL A 132 11.18 7.85 -3.11
C VAL A 132 10.05 7.65 -2.12
N THR A 133 10.41 7.53 -0.84
CA THR A 133 9.49 7.42 0.30
C THR A 133 9.86 8.47 1.34
N HIS A 134 8.93 9.37 1.65
CA HIS A 134 9.04 10.26 2.81
C HIS A 134 8.42 9.55 4.01
N TYR A 135 9.07 9.65 5.18
CA TYR A 135 8.45 9.17 6.41
C TYR A 135 8.42 10.26 7.49
N ARG A 136 7.43 10.18 8.34
CA ARG A 136 7.27 11.01 9.53
C ARG A 136 6.89 10.13 10.72
N VAL A 137 7.58 10.33 11.84
CA VAL A 137 7.27 9.64 13.08
C VAL A 137 5.98 10.20 13.66
N LEU A 138 5.07 9.30 14.02
CA LEU A 138 3.81 9.61 14.69
C LEU A 138 3.91 9.34 16.20
N GLU A 139 4.55 8.22 16.58
CA GLU A 139 4.67 7.83 17.99
C GLU A 139 5.85 6.84 18.17
N ARG A 140 6.55 6.90 19.31
CA ARG A 140 7.69 6.03 19.64
C ARG A 140 7.35 5.16 20.86
N PHE A 141 7.71 3.87 20.80
CA PHE A 141 7.43 2.87 21.83
C PHE A 141 8.71 2.14 22.29
N GLY A 142 9.85 2.82 22.33
CA GLY A 142 11.14 2.22 22.65
C GLY A 142 11.67 1.30 21.55
N GLU A 143 11.24 0.05 21.51
CA GLU A 143 11.69 -0.92 20.50
C GLU A 143 10.92 -0.84 19.16
N TYR A 144 9.88 -0.03 19.08
CA TYR A 144 9.05 0.14 17.88
C TYR A 144 8.73 1.61 17.64
N THR A 145 8.48 1.95 16.38
CA THR A 145 8.07 3.30 15.98
C THR A 145 6.85 3.22 15.05
N TYR A 146 5.83 4.01 15.35
CA TYR A 146 4.67 4.22 14.46
C TYR A 146 4.96 5.39 13.54
N ILE A 147 4.84 5.18 12.23
CA ILE A 147 5.19 6.15 11.20
C ILE A 147 4.09 6.33 10.16
N ALA A 148 4.03 7.51 9.57
CA ALA A 148 3.36 7.76 8.30
C ALA A 148 4.40 7.79 7.18
N CYS A 149 4.12 7.08 6.08
CA CYS A 149 4.95 7.08 4.87
C CYS A 149 4.17 7.69 3.71
N GLU A 150 4.70 8.75 3.09
CA GLU A 150 4.15 9.34 1.88
C GLU A 150 4.99 8.93 0.66
N LEU A 151 4.30 8.48 -0.39
CA LEU A 151 4.94 7.92 -1.58
C LEU A 151 4.93 8.91 -2.75
N GLU A 152 6.09 9.27 -3.28
CA GLU A 152 6.18 9.87 -4.62
C GLU A 152 6.00 8.77 -5.69
N THR A 153 6.66 7.66 -5.55
CA THR A 153 6.64 6.51 -6.48
C THR A 153 5.87 5.33 -5.87
N GLY A 154 5.52 4.32 -6.67
CA GLY A 154 4.81 3.12 -6.21
C GLY A 154 5.44 1.83 -6.72
N ARG A 155 6.67 1.51 -6.28
CA ARG A 155 7.35 0.26 -6.65
C ARG A 155 6.87 -0.90 -5.78
N THR A 156 6.97 -2.11 -6.31
CA THR A 156 6.64 -3.33 -5.57
C THR A 156 7.40 -3.38 -4.24
N HIS A 157 6.71 -3.60 -3.14
CA HIS A 157 7.25 -3.66 -1.77
C HIS A 157 8.02 -2.39 -1.32
N GLN A 158 7.78 -1.22 -1.94
CA GLN A 158 8.64 -0.04 -1.78
C GLN A 158 8.86 0.35 -0.32
N ILE A 159 7.80 0.59 0.47
CA ILE A 159 7.94 0.98 1.89
C ILE A 159 8.68 -0.10 2.68
N ARG A 160 8.37 -1.37 2.41
CA ARG A 160 8.99 -2.53 3.09
C ARG A 160 10.49 -2.60 2.85
N VAL A 161 10.92 -2.43 1.58
CA VAL A 161 12.35 -2.42 1.19
C VAL A 161 13.05 -1.19 1.74
N HIS A 162 12.46 0.01 1.58
CA HIS A 162 13.04 1.25 2.04
C HIS A 162 13.25 1.28 3.55
N MET A 163 12.23 0.91 4.33
CA MET A 163 12.38 0.91 5.78
C MET A 163 13.37 -0.16 6.27
N ALA A 164 13.41 -1.32 5.61
CA ALA A 164 14.41 -2.34 5.89
C ALA A 164 15.84 -1.86 5.56
N SER A 165 16.03 -1.09 4.48
CA SER A 165 17.35 -0.58 4.07
C SER A 165 17.95 0.42 5.06
N ILE A 166 17.11 1.08 5.84
CA ILE A 166 17.54 1.98 6.93
C ILE A 166 17.46 1.32 8.32
N HIS A 167 17.44 -0.01 8.36
CA HIS A 167 17.43 -0.84 9.58
C HIS A 167 16.14 -0.74 10.44
N HIS A 168 15.04 -0.29 9.86
CA HIS A 168 13.72 -0.22 10.49
C HIS A 168 12.67 -1.03 9.70
N PRO A 169 12.83 -2.37 9.54
CA PRO A 169 11.86 -3.17 8.81
C PRO A 169 10.48 -3.12 9.47
N LEU A 170 9.43 -3.34 8.69
CA LEU A 170 8.06 -3.31 9.19
C LEU A 170 7.81 -4.46 10.16
N LEU A 171 7.10 -4.18 11.23
CA LEU A 171 6.71 -5.19 12.20
C LEU A 171 5.81 -6.26 11.55
N GLY A 172 6.15 -7.53 11.76
CA GLY A 172 5.45 -8.67 11.16
C GLY A 172 5.84 -8.99 9.70
N ASP A 173 6.75 -8.22 9.10
CA ASP A 173 7.24 -8.52 7.76
C ASP A 173 8.21 -9.70 7.76
N CYS A 174 7.74 -10.89 7.41
CA CYS A 174 8.55 -12.10 7.36
C CYS A 174 9.53 -12.18 6.16
N VAL A 175 9.45 -11.23 5.22
CA VAL A 175 10.33 -11.20 4.03
C VAL A 175 11.54 -10.29 4.25
N TYR A 176 11.33 -9.12 4.86
CA TYR A 176 12.36 -8.09 5.03
C TYR A 176 12.72 -7.82 6.49
N GLY A 177 11.93 -8.32 7.42
CA GLY A 177 12.13 -8.17 8.86
C GLY A 177 12.72 -9.42 9.53
N PRO A 178 12.80 -9.41 10.86
CA PRO A 178 13.25 -10.56 11.64
C PRO A 178 12.40 -11.81 11.40
N ALA A 179 13.04 -12.97 11.37
CA ALA A 179 12.36 -14.26 11.18
C ALA A 179 11.38 -14.58 12.31
N LYS A 180 11.64 -14.06 13.52
CA LYS A 180 10.76 -14.21 14.70
C LYS A 180 10.07 -12.88 14.96
N CYS A 181 8.75 -12.89 14.97
CA CYS A 181 7.93 -11.77 15.42
C CYS A 181 7.35 -12.12 16.80
N PRO A 182 7.51 -11.26 17.82
CA PRO A 182 6.95 -11.52 19.17
C PRO A 182 5.42 -11.40 19.20
N TRP A 183 4.83 -10.92 18.11
CA TRP A 183 3.39 -10.72 17.95
C TRP A 183 2.81 -11.74 16.98
N THR A 184 1.62 -12.24 17.27
CA THR A 184 0.86 -13.08 16.32
C THR A 184 0.31 -12.18 15.23
N LEU A 185 1.12 -11.92 14.18
CA LEU A 185 0.77 -11.07 13.06
C LEU A 185 0.83 -11.87 11.75
N GLN A 186 -0.19 -11.68 10.93
CA GLN A 186 -0.17 -12.15 9.55
C GLN A 186 0.46 -11.09 8.65
N GLY A 187 1.75 -11.24 8.31
CA GLY A 187 2.47 -10.31 7.44
C GLY A 187 2.69 -8.92 8.05
N GLN A 188 3.18 -8.01 7.22
CA GLN A 188 3.58 -6.66 7.61
C GLN A 188 2.45 -5.81 8.20
N THR A 189 2.78 -4.98 9.18
CA THR A 189 1.90 -3.95 9.73
C THR A 189 2.00 -2.70 8.87
N LEU A 190 1.21 -2.68 7.78
CA LEU A 190 1.16 -1.61 6.78
C LEU A 190 -0.28 -1.37 6.33
N HIS A 191 -0.68 -0.11 6.31
CA HIS A 191 -2.04 0.30 5.98
C HIS A 191 -2.05 1.52 5.06
N ALA A 192 -2.69 1.43 3.90
CA ALA A 192 -2.92 2.53 2.96
C ALA A 192 -3.99 3.46 3.54
N LYS A 193 -3.55 4.44 4.35
CA LYS A 193 -4.40 5.28 5.19
C LYS A 193 -5.13 6.35 4.38
N ILE A 194 -4.38 7.13 3.59
CA ILE A 194 -4.91 8.25 2.81
C ILE A 194 -4.66 8.05 1.33
N LEU A 195 -5.70 8.25 0.55
CA LEU A 195 -5.64 8.30 -0.91
C LEU A 195 -6.27 9.61 -1.38
N GLY A 196 -5.49 10.50 -2.00
CA GLY A 196 -5.97 11.77 -2.55
C GLY A 196 -5.80 11.81 -4.07
N ILE A 197 -6.84 12.17 -4.78
CA ILE A 197 -6.90 12.23 -6.25
C ILE A 197 -7.57 13.51 -6.73
N ILE A 198 -7.29 13.91 -7.96
CA ILE A 198 -8.18 14.81 -8.71
C ILE A 198 -9.23 13.94 -9.41
N HIS A 199 -10.49 14.15 -9.07
CA HIS A 199 -11.60 13.35 -9.61
C HIS A 199 -11.69 13.48 -11.14
N PRO A 200 -11.74 12.37 -11.91
CA PRO A 200 -11.56 12.38 -13.35
C PRO A 200 -12.62 13.17 -14.13
N ARG A 201 -13.85 13.24 -13.63
CA ARG A 201 -14.95 13.97 -14.29
C ARG A 201 -15.07 15.39 -13.79
N THR A 202 -14.96 15.62 -12.47
CA THR A 202 -15.26 16.92 -11.88
C THR A 202 -14.06 17.83 -11.75
N GLY A 203 -12.84 17.31 -11.87
CA GLY A 203 -11.58 18.04 -11.64
C GLY A 203 -11.36 18.49 -10.19
N LYS A 204 -12.22 18.09 -9.24
CA LYS A 204 -12.09 18.45 -7.83
C LYS A 204 -11.14 17.50 -7.12
N TYR A 205 -10.33 18.03 -6.20
CA TYR A 205 -9.54 17.21 -5.29
C TYR A 205 -10.46 16.49 -4.30
N MET A 206 -10.25 15.18 -4.16
CA MET A 206 -10.94 14.33 -3.19
C MET A 206 -9.91 13.52 -2.39
N GLU A 207 -10.15 13.37 -1.11
CA GLU A 207 -9.30 12.59 -0.21
C GLU A 207 -10.13 11.53 0.52
N PHE A 208 -9.64 10.31 0.55
CA PHE A 208 -10.30 9.16 1.17
C PHE A 208 -9.41 8.65 2.30
N ASP A 209 -9.98 8.59 3.50
CA ASP A 209 -9.32 8.11 4.71
C ASP A 209 -9.86 6.72 5.07
N ALA A 210 -9.02 5.68 4.92
CA ALA A 210 -9.37 4.34 5.37
C ALA A 210 -9.17 4.20 6.88
N PRO A 211 -10.16 3.75 7.65
CA PRO A 211 -10.00 3.51 9.09
C PRO A 211 -8.95 2.44 9.35
N LEU A 212 -8.14 2.63 10.40
CA LEU A 212 -7.18 1.59 10.80
C LEU A 212 -7.92 0.30 11.14
N PRO A 213 -7.46 -0.86 10.65
CA PRO A 213 -8.10 -2.12 10.99
C PRO A 213 -7.87 -2.49 12.46
N GLU A 214 -8.79 -3.23 13.03
CA GLU A 214 -8.81 -3.59 14.46
C GLU A 214 -7.46 -4.17 14.95
N TYR A 215 -6.83 -5.05 14.18
CA TYR A 215 -5.53 -5.62 14.55
C TYR A 215 -4.45 -4.53 14.74
N PHE A 216 -4.46 -3.49 13.89
CA PHE A 216 -3.52 -2.39 13.95
C PHE A 216 -3.76 -1.50 15.17
N GLU A 217 -5.04 -1.14 15.43
CA GLU A 217 -5.41 -0.38 16.62
C GLU A 217 -5.09 -1.12 17.92
N ASN A 218 -5.41 -2.43 17.97
CA ASN A 218 -5.10 -3.27 19.13
C ASN A 218 -3.59 -3.37 19.37
N LEU A 219 -2.80 -3.43 18.31
CA LEU A 219 -1.34 -3.41 18.41
C LEU A 219 -0.84 -2.07 18.97
N LEU A 220 -1.31 -0.93 18.46
CA LEU A 220 -0.98 0.40 19.01
C LEU A 220 -1.35 0.52 20.49
N LYS A 221 -2.55 0.06 20.88
CA LYS A 221 -2.98 0.05 22.30
C LYS A 221 -2.05 -0.77 23.19
N LYS A 222 -1.55 -1.92 22.69
CA LYS A 222 -0.58 -2.76 23.43
C LYS A 222 0.77 -2.07 23.55
N LEU A 223 1.30 -1.50 22.46
CA LEU A 223 2.58 -0.82 22.46
C LEU A 223 2.60 0.38 23.41
N ARG A 224 1.52 1.17 23.46
CA ARG A 224 1.34 2.29 24.40
C ARG A 224 1.35 1.89 25.88
N LYS A 225 1.00 0.65 26.19
CA LYS A 225 1.05 0.14 27.55
C LYS A 225 2.41 -0.40 27.97
N MET A 226 3.31 -0.60 27.00
CA MET A 226 4.65 -1.15 27.21
C MET A 226 5.74 -0.08 27.22
N SER A 227 5.44 1.12 26.71
CA SER A 227 6.34 2.28 26.63
C SER A 227 6.33 3.16 27.88
#